data_441348ae9d8b601be6865dbd0b1feebd
#
_entry.id   441348ae9d8b601be6865dbd0b1feebd
#
_cell.length_a   1.000
_cell.length_b   1.000
_cell.length_c   1.000
_cell.angle_alpha   90.00
_cell.angle_beta   90.00
_cell.angle_gamma   90.00
#
_symmetry.space_group_name_H-M   'P 1'
#
loop_
_entity.id
_entity.type
_entity.pdbx_description
1 polymer ?
#
loop_
_entity_poly.entity_id
_entity_poly.type
_entity_poly.pdbx_seq_one_letter_code
_entity_poly.pdbx_strand_id
1 'polypeptide(L)'
;QGKVIKNVQIWRGLDLMQLTGAVKAEYDALEEKERPAEILIDSIGVGGGVVDRLVELGLPAVGINTAESPSMGNTYFNLRAELWFKVKAFLEARDSRLPKDDKLLAELVAPKYKFTSSGKLQIESKDQMRKRGLPSPDRADAVCLCFAGQAATALYGSQSRSSWKTPIRRNIQGIV
;
A
#
# COMPACT_ATOMS: atom_id res chain seq x y z
N GLN A 1 9.13 -3.36 -20.04
CA GLN A 1 8.12 -2.36 -19.65
C GLN A 1 8.34 -2.05 -18.17
N GLY A 2 8.57 -0.77 -17.82
CA GLY A 2 8.79 -0.35 -16.45
C GLY A 2 7.51 -0.51 -15.61
N LYS A 3 7.67 -0.60 -14.29
CA LYS A 3 6.58 -0.73 -13.33
C LYS A 3 5.90 0.63 -13.16
N VAL A 4 4.60 0.72 -13.38
CA VAL A 4 3.86 1.98 -13.43
C VAL A 4 2.71 1.96 -12.42
N ILE A 5 2.65 2.98 -11.56
CA ILE A 5 1.46 3.32 -10.78
C ILE A 5 0.67 4.33 -11.61
N LYS A 6 -0.56 3.96 -11.97
CA LYS A 6 -1.49 4.82 -12.70
C LYS A 6 -2.05 5.92 -11.79
N ASN A 7 -2.85 6.81 -12.34
CA ASN A 7 -3.47 7.91 -11.60
C ASN A 7 -4.30 7.40 -10.41
N VAL A 8 -4.23 8.12 -9.31
CA VAL A 8 -5.04 7.87 -8.11
C VAL A 8 -6.34 8.63 -8.25
N GLN A 9 -7.46 7.91 -8.29
CA GLN A 9 -8.80 8.49 -8.22
C GLN A 9 -9.23 8.67 -6.77
N ILE A 10 -10.03 9.70 -6.50
CA ILE A 10 -10.47 10.04 -5.16
C ILE A 10 -11.97 10.29 -5.16
N TRP A 11 -12.67 9.47 -4.39
CA TRP A 11 -14.08 9.66 -4.10
C TRP A 11 -14.24 10.15 -2.66
N ARG A 12 -15.18 11.06 -2.42
CA ARG A 12 -15.47 11.60 -1.09
C ARG A 12 -16.98 11.66 -0.87
N GLY A 13 -17.40 11.46 0.39
CA GLY A 13 -18.80 11.58 0.78
C GLY A 13 -19.70 10.48 0.22
N LEU A 14 -19.13 9.39 -0.31
CA LEU A 14 -19.89 8.25 -0.79
C LEU A 14 -20.22 7.31 0.37
N ASP A 15 -21.43 6.78 0.39
CA ASP A 15 -21.78 5.66 1.22
C ASP A 15 -21.19 4.35 0.64
N LEU A 16 -21.34 3.24 1.36
CA LEU A 16 -20.81 1.93 0.96
C LEU A 16 -21.33 1.51 -0.42
N MET A 17 -22.61 1.67 -0.68
CA MET A 17 -23.22 1.24 -1.95
C MET A 17 -22.77 2.13 -3.12
N GLN A 18 -22.66 3.42 -2.89
CA GLN A 18 -22.16 4.38 -3.88
C GLN A 18 -20.69 4.10 -4.20
N LEU A 19 -19.86 3.86 -3.18
CA LEU A 19 -18.44 3.51 -3.38
C LEU A 19 -18.29 2.20 -4.16
N THR A 20 -19.04 1.18 -3.78
CA THR A 20 -19.04 -0.11 -4.49
C THR A 20 -19.48 0.06 -5.95
N GLY A 21 -20.52 0.87 -6.20
CA GLY A 21 -20.98 1.21 -7.54
C GLY A 21 -19.92 1.94 -8.37
N ALA A 22 -19.21 2.89 -7.76
CA ALA A 22 -18.12 3.61 -8.43
C ALA A 22 -16.97 2.68 -8.81
N VAL A 23 -16.53 1.81 -7.89
CA VAL A 23 -15.47 0.82 -8.17
C VAL A 23 -15.90 -0.14 -9.29
N LYS A 24 -17.16 -0.61 -9.25
CA LYS A 24 -17.69 -1.48 -10.30
C LYS A 24 -17.71 -0.77 -11.65
N ALA A 25 -18.15 0.47 -11.71
CA ALA A 25 -18.21 1.23 -12.96
C ALA A 25 -16.81 1.41 -13.57
N GLU A 26 -15.79 1.71 -12.76
CA GLU A 26 -14.40 1.78 -13.22
C GLU A 26 -13.90 0.43 -13.76
N TYR A 27 -14.21 -0.67 -13.05
CA TYR A 27 -13.84 -2.01 -13.50
C TYR A 27 -14.49 -2.40 -14.82
N ASP A 28 -15.79 -2.12 -14.96
CA ASP A 28 -16.57 -2.46 -16.16
C ASP A 28 -16.17 -1.60 -17.38
N ALA A 29 -15.69 -0.37 -17.15
CA ALA A 29 -15.21 0.52 -18.20
C ALA A 29 -13.88 0.05 -18.85
N LEU A 30 -13.15 -0.87 -18.19
CA LEU A 30 -11.92 -1.41 -18.72
C LEU A 30 -12.19 -2.55 -19.72
N GLU A 31 -11.41 -2.58 -20.80
CA GLU A 31 -11.38 -3.77 -21.67
C GLU A 31 -10.94 -5.00 -20.87
N GLU A 32 -11.44 -6.18 -21.19
CA GLU A 32 -11.19 -7.42 -20.44
C GLU A 32 -9.69 -7.67 -20.18
N LYS A 33 -8.83 -7.43 -21.17
CA LYS A 33 -7.37 -7.57 -21.06
C LYS A 33 -6.70 -6.55 -20.11
N GLU A 34 -7.40 -5.46 -19.77
CA GLU A 34 -6.91 -4.39 -18.89
C GLU A 34 -7.47 -4.49 -17.48
N ARG A 35 -8.47 -5.36 -17.27
CA ARG A 35 -9.07 -5.55 -15.95
C ARG A 35 -8.05 -6.09 -14.97
N PRO A 36 -8.00 -5.53 -13.75
CA PRO A 36 -7.08 -6.01 -12.72
C PRO A 36 -7.45 -7.45 -12.30
N ALA A 37 -6.45 -8.26 -12.04
CA ALA A 37 -6.63 -9.60 -11.51
C ALA A 37 -7.13 -9.59 -10.06
N GLU A 38 -6.87 -8.52 -9.30
CA GLU A 38 -7.26 -8.35 -7.91
C GLU A 38 -7.62 -6.88 -7.64
N ILE A 39 -8.67 -6.64 -6.86
CA ILE A 39 -9.04 -5.33 -6.30
C ILE A 39 -8.77 -5.40 -4.81
N LEU A 40 -7.68 -4.79 -4.37
CA LEU A 40 -7.20 -4.85 -2.98
C LEU A 40 -7.82 -3.72 -2.16
N ILE A 41 -8.45 -4.05 -1.05
CA ILE A 41 -9.22 -3.12 -0.22
C ILE A 41 -8.76 -3.25 1.23
N ASP A 42 -8.48 -2.12 1.89
CA ASP A 42 -8.26 -2.13 3.35
C ASP A 42 -9.55 -2.58 4.03
N SER A 43 -9.55 -3.77 4.61
CA SER A 43 -10.72 -4.38 5.24
C SER A 43 -11.00 -3.88 6.64
N ILE A 44 -10.18 -2.95 7.17
CA ILE A 44 -10.39 -2.38 8.50
C ILE A 44 -11.59 -1.42 8.46
N GLY A 45 -12.53 -1.60 9.38
CA GLY A 45 -13.74 -0.77 9.48
C GLY A 45 -14.74 -1.04 8.34
N VAL A 46 -15.15 0.01 7.62
CA VAL A 46 -16.18 -0.08 6.56
C VAL A 46 -15.72 -0.84 5.33
N GLY A 47 -14.42 -1.01 5.14
CA GLY A 47 -13.85 -1.67 3.96
C GLY A 47 -14.26 -3.13 3.81
N GLY A 48 -14.50 -3.84 4.92
CA GLY A 48 -15.02 -5.21 4.88
C GLY A 48 -16.33 -5.32 4.10
N GLY A 49 -17.29 -4.43 4.36
CA GLY A 49 -18.56 -4.41 3.64
C GLY A 49 -18.41 -4.07 2.15
N VAL A 50 -17.41 -3.26 1.78
CA VAL A 50 -17.07 -3.00 0.37
C VAL A 50 -16.57 -4.28 -0.31
N VAL A 51 -15.69 -5.03 0.37
CA VAL A 51 -15.17 -6.32 -0.14
C VAL A 51 -16.32 -7.28 -0.39
N ASP A 52 -17.17 -7.52 0.62
CA ASP A 52 -18.28 -8.45 0.52
C ASP A 52 -19.19 -8.09 -0.66
N ARG A 53 -19.55 -6.83 -0.80
CA ARG A 53 -20.43 -6.38 -1.87
C ARG A 53 -19.80 -6.48 -3.25
N LEU A 54 -18.51 -6.21 -3.41
CA LEU A 54 -17.83 -6.39 -4.70
C LEU A 54 -17.71 -7.86 -5.07
N VAL A 55 -17.46 -8.75 -4.11
CA VAL A 55 -17.46 -10.21 -4.32
C VAL A 55 -18.84 -10.70 -4.75
N GLU A 56 -19.93 -10.26 -4.09
CA GLU A 56 -21.31 -10.57 -4.52
C GLU A 56 -21.59 -10.14 -5.96
N LEU A 57 -20.99 -9.02 -6.40
CA LEU A 57 -21.12 -8.52 -7.78
C LEU A 57 -20.18 -9.23 -8.77
N GLY A 58 -19.46 -10.26 -8.34
CA GLY A 58 -18.55 -11.05 -9.17
C GLY A 58 -17.21 -10.40 -9.49
N LEU A 59 -16.80 -9.36 -8.75
CA LEU A 59 -15.50 -8.73 -8.93
C LEU A 59 -14.41 -9.43 -8.11
N PRO A 60 -13.14 -9.43 -8.56
CA PRO A 60 -12.03 -10.07 -7.87
C PRO A 60 -11.53 -9.22 -6.66
N ALA A 61 -12.43 -8.93 -5.72
CA ALA A 61 -12.12 -8.13 -4.54
C ALA A 61 -11.46 -8.98 -3.45
N VAL A 62 -10.40 -8.43 -2.84
CA VAL A 62 -9.64 -9.06 -1.77
C VAL A 62 -9.47 -8.06 -0.62
N GLY A 63 -9.94 -8.44 0.57
CA GLY A 63 -9.74 -7.66 1.78
C GLY A 63 -8.34 -7.84 2.35
N ILE A 64 -7.68 -6.73 2.65
CA ILE A 64 -6.35 -6.70 3.26
C ILE A 64 -6.46 -6.06 4.63
N ASN A 65 -6.10 -6.78 5.68
CA ASN A 65 -5.98 -6.22 7.02
C ASN A 65 -4.53 -5.77 7.26
N THR A 66 -4.28 -4.49 7.13
CA THR A 66 -2.92 -3.91 7.26
C THR A 66 -2.36 -3.98 8.69
N ALA A 67 -3.18 -4.31 9.69
CA ALA A 67 -2.76 -4.54 11.07
C ALA A 67 -2.22 -5.96 11.32
N GLU A 68 -2.45 -6.89 10.41
CA GLU A 68 -2.00 -8.29 10.52
C GLU A 68 -0.47 -8.43 10.56
N SER A 69 -0.06 -9.66 10.88
CA SER A 69 1.35 -10.03 10.88
C SER A 69 1.96 -9.91 9.48
N PRO A 70 3.14 -9.33 9.36
CA PRO A 70 3.82 -9.21 8.09
C PRO A 70 4.38 -10.57 7.65
N SER A 71 4.63 -10.73 6.35
CA SER A 71 5.31 -11.93 5.82
C SER A 71 6.75 -12.06 6.36
N MET A 72 7.39 -10.93 6.67
CA MET A 72 8.73 -10.85 7.24
C MET A 72 8.67 -10.43 8.72
N GLY A 73 8.10 -11.29 9.56
CA GLY A 73 7.81 -11.01 10.97
C GLY A 73 9.01 -10.65 11.84
N ASN A 74 10.23 -10.99 11.43
CA ASN A 74 11.46 -10.58 12.12
C ASN A 74 11.93 -9.18 11.74
N THR A 75 11.45 -8.61 10.63
CA THR A 75 11.88 -7.31 10.11
C THR A 75 10.86 -6.22 10.37
N TYR A 76 9.58 -6.52 10.18
CA TYR A 76 8.50 -5.54 10.26
C TYR A 76 7.57 -5.80 11.44
N PHE A 77 7.03 -4.72 12.00
CA PHE A 77 6.10 -4.80 13.14
C PHE A 77 4.73 -5.34 12.71
N ASN A 78 4.21 -4.88 11.58
CA ASN A 78 2.93 -5.30 11.00
C ASN A 78 2.98 -5.21 9.47
N LEU A 79 1.92 -5.70 8.80
CA LEU A 79 1.81 -5.69 7.34
C LEU A 79 1.89 -4.26 6.78
N ARG A 80 1.29 -3.25 7.44
CA ARG A 80 1.40 -1.86 7.00
C ARG A 80 2.85 -1.42 6.88
N ALA A 81 3.69 -1.72 7.86
CA ALA A 81 5.12 -1.38 7.80
C ALA A 81 5.81 -2.09 6.63
N GLU A 82 5.54 -3.38 6.42
CA GLU A 82 6.10 -4.14 5.29
C GLU A 82 5.73 -3.51 3.95
N LEU A 83 4.46 -3.16 3.73
CA LEU A 83 3.98 -2.57 2.48
C LEU A 83 4.63 -1.21 2.19
N TRP A 84 4.77 -0.36 3.18
CA TRP A 84 5.46 0.93 3.04
C TRP A 84 6.92 0.75 2.63
N PHE A 85 7.63 -0.22 3.19
CA PHE A 85 9.00 -0.52 2.80
C PHE A 85 9.10 -1.20 1.43
N LYS A 86 8.08 -1.95 0.99
CA LYS A 86 7.98 -2.46 -0.38
C LYS A 86 7.84 -1.31 -1.38
N VAL A 87 7.00 -0.31 -1.10
CA VAL A 87 6.90 0.91 -1.94
C VAL A 87 8.23 1.66 -1.99
N LYS A 88 8.91 1.82 -0.84
CA LYS A 88 10.23 2.43 -0.80
C LYS A 88 11.21 1.71 -1.72
N ALA A 89 11.30 0.37 -1.65
CA ALA A 89 12.17 -0.42 -2.52
C ALA A 89 11.78 -0.32 -4.00
N PHE A 90 10.49 -0.30 -4.30
CA PHE A 90 9.97 -0.06 -5.64
C PHE A 90 10.47 1.26 -6.24
N LEU A 91 10.46 2.33 -5.46
CA LEU A 91 10.94 3.65 -5.90
C LEU A 91 12.47 3.70 -6.02
N GLU A 92 13.20 3.04 -5.12
CA GLU A 92 14.66 2.97 -5.15
C GLU A 92 15.21 2.19 -6.34
N ALA A 93 14.43 1.27 -6.91
CA ALA A 93 14.82 0.50 -8.10
C ALA A 93 14.94 1.36 -9.37
N ARG A 94 14.42 2.59 -9.38
CA ARG A 94 14.50 3.60 -10.47
C ARG A 94 13.93 3.15 -11.83
N ASP A 95 13.27 2.02 -11.90
CA ASP A 95 12.54 1.52 -13.07
C ASP A 95 11.02 1.75 -12.95
N SER A 96 10.62 2.47 -11.92
CA SER A 96 9.24 2.75 -11.55
C SER A 96 8.79 4.14 -12.01
N ARG A 97 7.48 4.26 -12.27
CA ARG A 97 6.84 5.53 -12.60
C ARG A 97 5.66 5.79 -11.68
N LEU A 98 5.62 7.00 -11.12
CA LEU A 98 4.48 7.53 -10.36
C LEU A 98 3.67 8.51 -11.22
N PRO A 99 2.36 8.65 -10.95
CA PRO A 99 1.59 9.74 -11.54
C PRO A 99 2.12 11.09 -11.04
N LYS A 100 1.89 12.14 -11.84
CA LYS A 100 2.21 13.51 -11.44
C LYS A 100 1.14 14.01 -10.46
N ASP A 101 1.30 13.66 -9.19
CA ASP A 101 0.40 14.01 -8.07
C ASP A 101 1.24 14.46 -6.87
N ASP A 102 1.32 15.79 -6.68
CA ASP A 102 2.14 16.39 -5.61
C ASP A 102 1.64 15.99 -4.21
N LYS A 103 0.32 15.73 -4.06
CA LYS A 103 -0.24 15.28 -2.78
C LYS A 103 0.16 13.84 -2.48
N LEU A 104 0.15 12.96 -3.49
CA LEU A 104 0.67 11.60 -3.33
C LEU A 104 2.15 11.62 -2.94
N LEU A 105 2.96 12.45 -3.59
CA LEU A 105 4.38 12.58 -3.25
C LEU A 105 4.57 13.07 -1.81
N ALA A 106 3.81 14.09 -1.40
CA ALA A 106 3.84 14.59 -0.03
C ALA A 106 3.43 13.52 0.99
N GLU A 107 2.38 12.74 0.70
CA GLU A 107 1.93 11.65 1.56
C GLU A 107 2.95 10.50 1.66
N LEU A 108 3.66 10.18 0.56
CA LEU A 108 4.68 9.12 0.56
C LEU A 108 5.90 9.45 1.43
N VAL A 109 6.23 10.72 1.60
CA VAL A 109 7.40 11.15 2.40
C VAL A 109 7.05 11.59 3.82
N ALA A 110 5.76 11.78 4.13
CA ALA A 110 5.32 12.34 5.42
C ALA A 110 5.49 11.41 6.62
N PRO A 111 5.19 10.09 6.55
CA PRO A 111 5.28 9.19 7.70
C PRO A 111 6.72 8.94 8.12
N LYS A 112 6.96 9.00 9.42
CA LYS A 112 8.21 8.59 10.03
C LYS A 112 8.22 7.10 10.31
N TYR A 113 9.41 6.53 10.49
CA TYR A 113 9.54 5.17 10.99
C TYR A 113 10.48 5.13 12.19
N LYS A 114 10.35 4.07 12.96
CA LYS A 114 11.22 3.79 14.11
C LYS A 114 11.49 2.30 14.21
N PHE A 115 12.50 1.95 14.98
CA PHE A 115 12.69 0.57 15.44
C PHE A 115 11.96 0.37 16.77
N THR A 116 11.26 -0.75 16.89
CA THR A 116 10.69 -1.19 18.17
C THR A 116 11.79 -1.68 19.11
N SER A 117 11.46 -1.92 20.38
CA SER A 117 12.40 -2.54 21.34
C SER A 117 12.90 -3.92 20.89
N SER A 118 12.12 -4.63 20.07
CA SER A 118 12.52 -5.91 19.46
C SER A 118 13.25 -5.76 18.13
N GLY A 119 13.66 -4.54 17.74
CA GLY A 119 14.41 -4.27 16.51
C GLY A 119 13.58 -4.27 15.23
N LYS A 120 12.25 -4.38 15.30
CA LYS A 120 11.39 -4.38 14.12
C LYS A 120 11.10 -2.97 13.62
N LEU A 121 11.03 -2.81 12.30
CA LEU A 121 10.61 -1.56 11.67
C LEU A 121 9.12 -1.32 11.86
N GLN A 122 8.77 -0.14 12.33
CA GLN A 122 7.39 0.31 12.53
C GLN A 122 7.19 1.67 11.87
N ILE A 123 6.14 1.80 11.05
CA ILE A 123 5.72 3.08 10.47
C ILE A 123 4.85 3.83 11.48
N GLU A 124 4.97 5.14 11.48
CA GLU A 124 4.15 6.06 12.27
C GLU A 124 2.66 5.82 12.03
N SER A 125 1.87 5.75 13.10
CA SER A 125 0.43 5.58 12.99
C SER A 125 -0.27 6.86 12.50
N LYS A 126 -1.48 6.70 11.94
CA LYS A 126 -2.31 7.84 11.52
C LYS A 126 -2.59 8.80 12.70
N ASP A 127 -2.73 8.27 13.92
CA ASP A 127 -2.92 9.08 15.13
C ASP A 127 -1.67 9.89 15.49
N GLN A 128 -0.49 9.31 15.36
CA GLN A 128 0.76 10.02 15.57
C GLN A 128 0.96 11.12 14.52
N MET A 129 0.65 10.85 13.26
CA MET A 129 0.67 11.86 12.20
C MET A 129 -0.30 13.01 12.50
N ARG A 130 -1.53 12.71 12.94
CA ARG A 130 -2.50 13.74 13.35
C ARG A 130 -2.00 14.61 14.49
N LYS A 131 -1.32 14.03 15.49
CA LYS A 131 -0.68 14.78 16.58
C LYS A 131 0.42 15.72 16.10
N ARG A 132 1.01 15.46 14.95
CA ARG A 132 1.97 16.35 14.28
C ARG A 132 1.30 17.36 13.33
N GLY A 133 -0.03 17.42 13.29
CA GLY A 133 -0.79 18.30 12.39
C GLY A 133 -0.83 17.83 10.94
N LEU A 134 -0.53 16.57 10.67
CA LEU A 134 -0.55 16.00 9.32
C LEU A 134 -1.86 15.25 9.04
N PRO A 135 -2.38 15.35 7.81
CA PRO A 135 -3.52 14.56 7.39
C PRO A 135 -3.18 13.07 7.27
N SER A 136 -4.21 12.23 7.15
CA SER A 136 -4.03 10.81 6.81
C SER A 136 -3.43 10.65 5.42
N PRO A 137 -2.45 9.76 5.21
CA PRO A 137 -1.81 9.54 3.93
C PRO A 137 -2.61 8.57 3.06
N ASP A 138 -3.88 8.89 2.77
CA ASP A 138 -4.84 7.95 2.19
C ASP A 138 -4.46 7.51 0.78
N ARG A 139 -3.87 8.40 -0.04
CA ARG A 139 -3.37 8.05 -1.37
C ARG A 139 -2.16 7.13 -1.30
N ALA A 140 -1.23 7.44 -0.40
CA ALA A 140 -0.05 6.62 -0.19
C ALA A 140 -0.40 5.25 0.41
N ASP A 141 -1.35 5.18 1.35
CA ASP A 141 -1.85 3.90 1.88
C ASP A 141 -2.51 3.06 0.76
N ALA A 142 -3.29 3.67 -0.16
CA ALA A 142 -3.84 2.97 -1.32
C ALA A 142 -2.74 2.43 -2.26
N VAL A 143 -1.70 3.20 -2.51
CA VAL A 143 -0.53 2.73 -3.27
C VAL A 143 0.16 1.57 -2.53
N CYS A 144 0.30 1.66 -1.21
CA CYS A 144 0.88 0.57 -0.41
C CYS A 144 0.07 -0.73 -0.53
N LEU A 145 -1.26 -0.65 -0.55
CA LEU A 145 -2.12 -1.83 -0.72
C LEU A 145 -1.85 -2.57 -2.03
N CYS A 146 -1.48 -1.89 -3.12
CA CYS A 146 -1.12 -2.54 -4.38
C CYS A 146 0.04 -3.55 -4.23
N PHE A 147 0.83 -3.46 -3.17
CA PHE A 147 1.95 -4.36 -2.88
C PHE A 147 1.57 -5.54 -1.96
N ALA A 148 0.30 -5.65 -1.57
CA ALA A 148 -0.21 -6.77 -0.76
C ALA A 148 -0.71 -7.95 -1.61
N GLY A 149 -1.05 -7.74 -2.89
CA GLY A 149 -1.64 -8.73 -3.77
C GLY A 149 -0.68 -9.86 -4.16
N GLN A 150 -1.25 -10.98 -4.59
CA GLN A 150 -0.49 -12.16 -5.04
C GLN A 150 0.36 -11.85 -6.29
N ALA A 151 -0.16 -11.03 -7.21
CA ALA A 151 0.57 -10.59 -8.39
C ALA A 151 1.83 -9.76 -8.00
N ALA A 152 1.72 -8.90 -7.00
CA ALA A 152 2.86 -8.18 -6.46
C ALA A 152 3.87 -9.12 -5.79
N THR A 153 3.39 -10.11 -5.05
CA THR A 153 4.24 -11.14 -4.42
C THR A 153 4.97 -11.99 -5.46
N ALA A 154 4.34 -12.34 -6.57
CA ALA A 154 4.97 -13.08 -7.67
C ALA A 154 6.04 -12.24 -8.39
N LEU A 155 5.79 -10.95 -8.62
CA LEU A 155 6.73 -10.05 -9.28
C LEU A 155 7.93 -9.65 -8.39
N TYR A 156 7.71 -9.51 -7.10
CA TYR A 156 8.72 -9.07 -6.12
C TYR A 156 9.26 -10.22 -5.26
N GLY A 157 8.51 -11.31 -5.10
CA GLY A 157 8.86 -12.43 -4.23
C GLY A 157 10.08 -13.22 -4.69
N SER A 158 10.33 -13.32 -5.99
CA SER A 158 11.48 -14.06 -6.52
C SER A 158 12.80 -13.27 -6.42
N GLN A 159 12.74 -11.93 -6.48
CA GLN A 159 13.94 -11.09 -6.34
C GLN A 159 14.20 -10.67 -4.91
N SER A 160 13.17 -10.57 -4.04
CA SER A 160 13.34 -10.06 -2.69
C SER A 160 13.88 -11.08 -1.69
N ARG A 161 13.70 -12.37 -1.93
CA ARG A 161 14.17 -13.40 -0.97
C ARG A 161 15.68 -13.43 -0.77
N SER A 162 16.48 -12.94 -1.71
CA SER A 162 17.95 -12.90 -1.57
C SER A 162 18.48 -11.54 -1.08
N SER A 163 17.85 -10.43 -1.48
CA SER A 163 18.36 -9.08 -1.15
C SER A 163 17.86 -8.54 0.20
N TRP A 164 16.71 -9.02 0.69
CA TRP A 164 16.13 -8.56 1.96
C TRP A 164 16.66 -9.27 3.19
N LYS A 165 17.45 -10.36 3.02
CA LYS A 165 18.08 -11.07 4.13
C LYS A 165 19.25 -10.31 4.77
N THR A 166 19.74 -9.28 4.13
CA THR A 166 20.82 -8.45 4.68
C THR A 166 20.23 -7.09 5.04
N PRO A 167 20.16 -6.70 6.34
CA PRO A 167 19.86 -5.33 6.71
C PRO A 167 20.87 -4.42 6.03
N ILE A 168 20.41 -3.43 5.29
CA ILE A 168 21.29 -2.37 4.78
C ILE A 168 21.85 -1.65 6.01
N ARG A 169 23.05 -2.01 6.43
CA ARG A 169 23.81 -1.23 7.41
C ARG A 169 24.21 0.08 6.74
N ARG A 170 23.36 1.08 6.85
CA ARG A 170 23.78 2.46 6.57
C ARG A 170 24.70 2.87 7.71
N ASN A 171 25.95 3.13 7.37
CA ASN A 171 26.88 3.79 8.27
C ASN A 171 26.30 5.20 8.57
N ILE A 172 25.75 5.38 9.78
CA ILE A 172 25.19 6.66 10.24
C ILE A 172 26.32 7.50 10.91
N GLN A 173 27.54 7.40 10.41
CA GLN A 173 28.59 8.35 10.78
C GLN A 173 28.43 9.59 9.90
N GLY A 174 27.84 10.63 10.45
CA GLY A 174 27.82 11.96 9.83
C GLY A 174 26.46 12.63 9.68
N ILE A 175 25.55 12.50 10.65
CA ILE A 175 24.45 13.46 10.83
C ILE A 175 24.45 13.87 12.31
N VAL A 176 25.15 14.95 12.59
CA VAL A 176 24.96 15.79 13.78
C VAL A 176 23.88 16.80 13.48
#